data_2a6cf06af3ebde55a142c2fdc4098c9c
#
_entry.id   2a6cf06af3ebde55a142c2fdc4098c9c
#
_cell.length_a   1.000
_cell.length_b   1.000
_cell.length_c   1.000
_cell.angle_alpha   90.00
_cell.angle_beta   90.00
_cell.angle_gamma   90.00
#
_symmetry.space_group_name_H-M   'P 1'
#
loop_
_entity.id
_entity.type
_entity.pdbx_description
1 polymer ?
#
loop_
_entity_poly.entity_id
_entity_poly.type
_entity_poly.pdbx_seq_one_letter_code
_entity_poly.pdbx_strand_id
1 'polypeptide(L)'
;MPGSNMPENLNPHVSVDCVVFGFEFGKLDVLLIERNMVFEGVEYKDLKLPGDLVRKDEDLDIAASRVLKELTGLENIYLKQYLAVGSPGRLQRWPRDMEWLRSIGHPEEVVVTVAYYSLINIDQDKAANFALQSGARWCEVSELGELAFDHMAILQQALHVLRTDLIIKPIAYELLPPKFTLRQLQQLHEVILGAKLDKRNFRKKVAGMPYITPINEKQVDVSHKPARYFSFNRKIYIKSKKDSL
;
A
#
# COMPACT_ATOMS: atom_id res chain seq x y z
N MET A 1 -17.60 3.72 36.28
CA MET A 1 -16.76 3.89 35.07
C MET A 1 -15.82 2.69 35.04
N PRO A 2 -15.96 1.69 34.17
CA PRO A 2 -14.90 0.71 34.00
C PRO A 2 -13.74 1.44 33.33
N GLY A 3 -12.58 1.43 33.99
CA GLY A 3 -11.37 2.04 33.47
C GLY A 3 -11.00 1.41 32.13
N SER A 4 -10.65 2.23 31.14
CA SER A 4 -10.13 1.79 29.84
C SER A 4 -8.90 0.92 30.10
N ASN A 5 -8.98 -0.34 29.69
CA ASN A 5 -7.89 -1.32 29.80
C ASN A 5 -6.84 -1.09 28.69
N MET A 6 -6.66 0.18 28.28
CA MET A 6 -5.67 0.54 27.27
C MET A 6 -4.27 0.35 27.86
N PRO A 7 -3.34 -0.28 27.14
CA PRO A 7 -1.95 -0.36 27.57
C PRO A 7 -1.40 1.03 27.89
N GLU A 8 -0.81 1.21 29.07
CA GLU A 8 -0.33 2.50 29.58
C GLU A 8 0.63 3.23 28.65
N ASN A 9 1.26 2.50 27.72
CA ASN A 9 2.25 3.03 26.77
C ASN A 9 1.66 3.58 25.47
N LEU A 10 0.35 3.51 25.22
CA LEU A 10 -0.25 4.02 23.97
C LEU A 10 -0.63 5.52 24.11
N ASN A 11 -0.46 6.25 22.98
CA ASN A 11 -0.98 7.59 22.84
C ASN A 11 -2.44 7.50 22.33
N PRO A 12 -3.44 7.93 23.12
CA PRO A 12 -4.84 7.77 22.74
C PRO A 12 -5.29 8.64 21.58
N HIS A 13 -4.50 9.62 21.17
CA HIS A 13 -4.89 10.64 20.18
C HIS A 13 -4.17 10.55 18.86
N VAL A 14 -3.19 9.65 18.71
CA VAL A 14 -2.40 9.53 17.50
C VAL A 14 -2.31 8.07 17.06
N SER A 15 -2.67 7.81 15.83
CA SER A 15 -2.49 6.50 15.17
C SER A 15 -1.70 6.62 13.88
N VAL A 16 -1.24 5.49 13.38
CA VAL A 16 -0.68 5.35 12.05
C VAL A 16 -1.47 4.31 11.26
N ASP A 17 -1.69 4.56 9.98
CA ASP A 17 -2.27 3.61 9.03
C ASP A 17 -1.35 3.42 7.83
N CYS A 18 -1.14 2.17 7.41
CA CYS A 18 -0.24 1.82 6.32
C CYS A 18 -1.01 1.30 5.11
N VAL A 19 -0.85 1.95 3.95
CA VAL A 19 -1.35 1.49 2.67
C VAL A 19 -0.21 0.82 1.92
N VAL A 20 -0.18 -0.50 1.90
CA VAL A 20 0.86 -1.26 1.20
C VAL A 20 0.30 -1.75 -0.13
N PHE A 21 0.79 -1.19 -1.22
CA PHE A 21 0.42 -1.63 -2.56
C PHE A 21 1.35 -2.73 -3.06
N GLY A 22 0.77 -3.71 -3.73
CA GLY A 22 1.47 -4.75 -4.45
C GLY A 22 0.98 -4.85 -5.89
N PHE A 23 1.78 -5.48 -6.75
CA PHE A 23 1.39 -5.73 -8.14
C PHE A 23 1.73 -7.15 -8.53
N GLU A 24 0.70 -7.89 -8.93
CA GLU A 24 0.83 -9.27 -9.38
C GLU A 24 -0.18 -9.56 -10.50
N PHE A 25 0.19 -10.37 -11.48
CA PHE A 25 -0.66 -10.81 -12.60
C PHE A 25 -1.43 -9.70 -13.34
N GLY A 26 -0.90 -8.47 -13.37
CA GLY A 26 -1.53 -7.33 -14.03
C GLY A 26 -2.60 -6.63 -13.18
N LYS A 27 -2.67 -6.89 -11.88
CA LYS A 27 -3.58 -6.31 -10.90
C LYS A 27 -2.80 -5.49 -9.88
N LEU A 28 -3.43 -4.43 -9.39
CA LEU A 28 -2.95 -3.66 -8.25
C LEU A 28 -3.69 -4.13 -7.01
N ASP A 29 -2.95 -4.65 -6.06
CA ASP A 29 -3.48 -5.13 -4.80
C ASP A 29 -3.09 -4.19 -3.65
N VAL A 30 -3.86 -4.24 -2.59
CA VAL A 30 -3.55 -3.61 -1.30
C VAL A 30 -3.61 -4.65 -0.19
N LEU A 31 -2.69 -4.54 0.76
CA LEU A 31 -2.65 -5.41 1.93
C LEU A 31 -3.63 -4.91 2.98
N LEU A 32 -4.55 -5.76 3.39
CA LEU A 32 -5.59 -5.47 4.37
C LEU A 32 -5.58 -6.51 5.49
N ILE A 33 -6.09 -6.11 6.66
CA ILE A 33 -6.26 -6.98 7.83
C ILE A 33 -7.74 -7.33 7.96
N GLU A 34 -8.04 -8.60 8.14
CA GLU A 34 -9.39 -9.06 8.46
C GLU A 34 -9.72 -8.70 9.91
N ARG A 35 -10.87 -8.06 10.11
CA ARG A 35 -11.42 -7.75 11.42
C ARG A 35 -12.68 -8.58 11.65
N ASN A 36 -12.66 -9.36 12.72
CA ASN A 36 -13.82 -10.12 13.18
C ASN A 36 -14.40 -9.44 14.41
N MET A 37 -15.71 -9.27 14.45
CA MET A 37 -16.41 -8.65 15.56
C MET A 37 -17.83 -9.16 15.68
N VAL A 38 -18.39 -9.05 16.87
CA VAL A 38 -19.83 -9.27 17.15
C VAL A 38 -20.46 -7.93 17.45
N PHE A 39 -21.52 -7.57 16.74
CA PHE A 39 -22.30 -6.37 16.97
C PHE A 39 -23.78 -6.72 17.02
N GLU A 40 -24.47 -6.36 18.11
CA GLU A 40 -25.89 -6.70 18.36
C GLU A 40 -26.20 -8.20 18.16
N GLY A 41 -25.27 -9.09 18.57
CA GLY A 41 -25.40 -10.55 18.46
C GLY A 41 -25.17 -11.11 17.06
N VAL A 42 -24.78 -10.29 16.09
CA VAL A 42 -24.44 -10.71 14.72
C VAL A 42 -22.92 -10.66 14.53
N GLU A 43 -22.37 -11.73 13.93
CA GLU A 43 -20.97 -11.76 13.54
C GLU A 43 -20.75 -10.96 12.26
N TYR A 44 -19.79 -10.04 12.31
CA TYR A 44 -19.33 -9.25 11.17
C TYR A 44 -17.87 -9.56 10.86
N LYS A 45 -17.60 -9.64 9.55
CA LYS A 45 -16.23 -9.70 9.01
C LYS A 45 -16.06 -8.59 8.02
N ASP A 46 -15.11 -7.73 8.28
CA ASP A 46 -14.73 -6.66 7.35
C ASP A 46 -13.21 -6.50 7.28
N LEU A 47 -12.75 -5.55 6.50
CA LEU A 47 -11.35 -5.32 6.24
C LEU A 47 -10.96 -3.92 6.70
N LYS A 48 -9.74 -3.82 7.23
CA LYS A 48 -9.12 -2.54 7.60
C LYS A 48 -7.69 -2.43 7.06
N LEU A 49 -7.19 -1.22 6.94
CA LEU A 49 -5.75 -1.00 6.75
C LEU A 49 -4.97 -1.51 7.97
N PRO A 50 -3.72 -2.00 7.79
CA PRO A 50 -2.80 -2.17 8.90
C PRO A 50 -2.59 -0.83 9.61
N GLY A 51 -3.06 -0.73 10.84
CA GLY A 51 -3.01 0.51 11.61
C GLY A 51 -3.25 0.27 13.10
N ASP A 52 -2.63 1.12 13.93
CA ASP A 52 -2.73 1.10 15.39
C ASP A 52 -2.30 2.43 15.99
N LEU A 53 -2.52 2.60 17.30
CA LEU A 53 -2.05 3.76 18.05
C LEU A 53 -0.52 3.80 18.16
N VAL A 54 0.00 5.01 18.18
CA VAL A 54 1.43 5.30 18.41
C VAL A 54 1.76 5.07 19.88
N ARG A 55 2.90 4.47 20.20
CA ARG A 55 3.40 4.37 21.58
C ARG A 55 4.04 5.68 22.01
N LYS A 56 4.06 5.95 23.32
CA LYS A 56 4.58 7.21 23.88
C LYS A 56 6.09 7.37 23.73
N ASP A 57 6.80 6.28 23.48
CA ASP A 57 8.25 6.18 23.39
C ASP A 57 8.77 5.96 21.94
N GLU A 58 7.89 6.09 20.94
CA GLU A 58 8.25 5.95 19.53
C GLU A 58 7.86 7.18 18.71
N ASP A 59 8.60 7.42 17.63
CA ASP A 59 8.19 8.38 16.60
C ASP A 59 7.25 7.74 15.57
N LEU A 60 6.72 8.54 14.67
CA LEU A 60 5.72 8.11 13.69
C LEU A 60 6.26 7.07 12.69
N ASP A 61 7.52 7.17 12.28
CA ASP A 61 8.12 6.24 11.32
C ASP A 61 8.42 4.89 11.98
N ILE A 62 8.85 4.92 13.25
CA ILE A 62 9.03 3.72 14.07
C ILE A 62 7.68 3.05 14.32
N ALA A 63 6.64 3.83 14.68
CA ALA A 63 5.28 3.35 14.89
C ALA A 63 4.74 2.65 13.63
N ALA A 64 4.85 3.28 12.46
CA ALA A 64 4.38 2.72 11.20
C ALA A 64 5.10 1.40 10.86
N SER A 65 6.42 1.36 11.06
CA SER A 65 7.23 0.15 10.83
C SER A 65 6.86 -0.98 11.79
N ARG A 66 6.66 -0.66 13.08
CA ARG A 66 6.22 -1.62 14.11
C ARG A 66 4.85 -2.17 13.79
N VAL A 67 3.87 -1.30 13.56
CA VAL A 67 2.49 -1.70 13.27
C VAL A 67 2.43 -2.63 12.06
N LEU A 68 3.15 -2.28 10.99
CA LEU A 68 3.22 -3.12 9.80
C LEU A 68 3.83 -4.49 10.12
N LYS A 69 4.93 -4.52 10.85
CA LYS A 69 5.58 -5.78 11.28
C LYS A 69 4.66 -6.62 12.16
N GLU A 70 4.06 -6.03 13.19
CA GLU A 70 3.22 -6.76 14.15
C GLU A 70 1.95 -7.34 13.48
N LEU A 71 1.31 -6.59 12.57
CA LEU A 71 0.07 -6.99 11.95
C LEU A 71 0.22 -7.83 10.68
N THR A 72 1.37 -7.72 10.00
CA THR A 72 1.54 -8.34 8.68
C THR A 72 2.84 -9.15 8.54
N GLY A 73 3.77 -9.03 9.47
CA GLY A 73 5.11 -9.62 9.39
C GLY A 73 6.05 -8.94 8.38
N LEU A 74 5.62 -7.88 7.71
CA LEU A 74 6.44 -7.12 6.77
C LEU A 74 7.47 -6.26 7.51
N GLU A 75 8.74 -6.40 7.15
CA GLU A 75 9.86 -5.68 7.76
C GLU A 75 10.74 -5.01 6.69
N ASN A 76 11.46 -3.95 7.12
CA ASN A 76 12.46 -3.26 6.28
C ASN A 76 11.88 -2.69 4.97
N ILE A 77 10.60 -2.31 4.99
CA ILE A 77 9.90 -1.73 3.86
C ILE A 77 9.98 -0.21 3.95
N TYR A 78 10.28 0.44 2.83
CA TYR A 78 10.26 1.89 2.76
C TYR A 78 8.82 2.39 2.85
N LEU A 79 8.54 3.14 3.92
CA LEU A 79 7.26 3.78 4.18
C LEU A 79 7.38 5.28 3.91
N LYS A 80 6.45 5.82 3.13
CA LYS A 80 6.37 7.25 2.84
C LYS A 80 5.10 7.84 3.44
N GLN A 81 5.26 8.76 4.37
CA GLN A 81 4.14 9.57 4.87
C GLN A 81 3.52 10.38 3.74
N TYR A 82 2.18 10.43 3.65
CA TYR A 82 1.51 11.17 2.58
C TYR A 82 0.29 11.97 3.04
N LEU A 83 -0.30 11.65 4.20
CA LEU A 83 -1.55 12.25 4.66
C LEU A 83 -1.58 12.29 6.19
N ALA A 84 -2.23 13.31 6.76
CA ALA A 84 -2.71 13.30 8.12
C ALA A 84 -4.21 13.60 8.13
N VAL A 85 -4.99 12.82 8.87
CA VAL A 85 -6.46 12.93 8.96
C VAL A 85 -6.85 13.08 10.41
N GLY A 86 -7.63 14.11 10.73
CA GLY A 86 -8.05 14.41 12.11
C GLY A 86 -9.44 15.04 12.17
N SER A 87 -10.29 14.81 11.18
CA SER A 87 -11.64 15.40 11.16
C SER A 87 -12.48 14.86 12.34
N PRO A 88 -13.22 15.72 13.05
CA PRO A 88 -14.12 15.28 14.11
C PRO A 88 -15.12 14.24 13.60
N GLY A 89 -15.36 13.20 14.39
CA GLY A 89 -16.34 12.15 14.10
C GLY A 89 -15.93 11.16 12.99
N ARG A 90 -14.70 11.24 12.45
CA ARG A 90 -14.25 10.36 11.37
C ARG A 90 -14.35 8.85 11.67
N LEU A 91 -14.17 8.46 12.93
CA LEU A 91 -14.26 7.07 13.37
C LEU A 91 -15.70 6.64 13.69
N GLN A 92 -16.65 7.59 13.75
CA GLN A 92 -18.02 7.35 14.18
C GLN A 92 -18.98 7.03 13.02
N ARG A 93 -18.44 6.70 11.85
CA ARG A 93 -19.24 6.44 10.65
C ARG A 93 -20.24 5.30 10.87
N TRP A 94 -19.81 4.24 11.57
CA TRP A 94 -20.62 3.07 11.84
C TRP A 94 -20.67 2.76 13.34
N PRO A 95 -21.85 2.52 13.94
CA PRO A 95 -21.95 2.14 15.35
C PRO A 95 -21.08 0.92 15.70
N ARG A 96 -20.97 -0.06 14.80
CA ARG A 96 -20.11 -1.24 14.97
C ARG A 96 -18.62 -0.90 15.11
N ASP A 97 -18.14 0.16 14.44
CA ASP A 97 -16.75 0.59 14.56
C ASP A 97 -16.46 1.13 15.96
N MET A 98 -17.40 1.89 16.52
CA MET A 98 -17.30 2.39 17.90
C MET A 98 -17.33 1.25 18.92
N GLU A 99 -18.19 0.25 18.72
CA GLU A 99 -18.24 -0.93 19.58
C GLU A 99 -16.94 -1.71 19.56
N TRP A 100 -16.37 -1.90 18.36
CA TRP A 100 -15.08 -2.55 18.22
C TRP A 100 -13.96 -1.79 18.91
N LEU A 101 -13.89 -0.45 18.77
CA LEU A 101 -12.90 0.38 19.47
C LEU A 101 -13.01 0.21 20.98
N ARG A 102 -14.25 0.22 21.53
CA ARG A 102 -14.49 -0.04 22.96
C ARG A 102 -14.01 -1.43 23.38
N SER A 103 -14.28 -2.46 22.57
CA SER A 103 -13.93 -3.85 22.87
C SER A 103 -12.43 -4.07 23.02
N ILE A 104 -11.62 -3.30 22.28
CA ILE A 104 -10.15 -3.36 22.34
C ILE A 104 -9.55 -2.27 23.24
N GLY A 105 -10.39 -1.52 23.96
CA GLY A 105 -9.95 -0.47 24.89
C GLY A 105 -9.40 0.80 24.22
N HIS A 106 -9.68 1.02 22.93
CA HIS A 106 -9.32 2.26 22.24
C HIS A 106 -10.22 3.43 22.66
N PRO A 107 -9.70 4.68 22.66
CA PRO A 107 -10.48 5.84 23.00
C PRO A 107 -11.54 6.14 21.95
N GLU A 108 -12.69 6.64 22.41
CA GLU A 108 -13.76 7.17 21.54
C GLU A 108 -13.49 8.61 21.08
N GLU A 109 -12.37 9.18 21.49
CA GLU A 109 -12.01 10.57 21.27
C GLU A 109 -11.47 10.81 19.85
N VAL A 110 -11.21 12.07 19.53
CA VAL A 110 -10.60 12.43 18.24
C VAL A 110 -9.19 11.85 18.14
N VAL A 111 -9.00 10.95 17.18
CA VAL A 111 -7.70 10.38 16.85
C VAL A 111 -7.21 11.00 15.55
N VAL A 112 -6.02 11.58 15.58
CA VAL A 112 -5.31 12.00 14.38
C VAL A 112 -4.55 10.79 13.83
N THR A 113 -4.84 10.39 12.61
CA THR A 113 -4.13 9.33 11.92
C THR A 113 -3.10 9.93 10.96
N VAL A 114 -1.87 9.44 11.06
CA VAL A 114 -0.82 9.72 10.06
C VAL A 114 -0.71 8.51 9.14
N ALA A 115 -1.01 8.72 7.86
CA ALA A 115 -1.05 7.65 6.88
C ALA A 115 0.24 7.57 6.06
N TYR A 116 0.72 6.34 5.91
CA TYR A 116 1.90 5.97 5.14
C TYR A 116 1.51 5.09 3.96
N TYR A 117 2.25 5.18 2.85
CA TYR A 117 2.15 4.18 1.81
C TYR A 117 3.50 3.55 1.48
N SER A 118 3.44 2.33 0.98
CA SER A 118 4.58 1.56 0.49
C SER A 118 4.23 0.84 -0.80
N LEU A 119 5.26 0.49 -1.57
CA LEU A 119 5.17 -0.29 -2.79
C LEU A 119 6.07 -1.51 -2.65
N ILE A 120 5.50 -2.71 -2.82
CA ILE A 120 6.27 -3.95 -2.77
C ILE A 120 5.97 -4.83 -3.97
N ASN A 121 6.95 -5.63 -4.37
CA ASN A 121 6.78 -6.66 -5.37
C ASN A 121 6.35 -7.96 -4.69
N ILE A 122 5.09 -8.38 -4.88
CA ILE A 122 4.52 -9.56 -4.21
C ILE A 122 5.28 -10.83 -4.57
N ASP A 123 5.67 -11.00 -5.84
CA ASP A 123 6.34 -12.21 -6.35
C ASP A 123 7.73 -12.42 -5.72
N GLN A 124 8.40 -11.37 -5.29
CA GLN A 124 9.79 -11.42 -4.82
C GLN A 124 9.95 -11.26 -3.33
N ASP A 125 8.98 -10.68 -2.67
CA ASP A 125 9.03 -10.46 -1.24
C ASP A 125 8.51 -11.70 -0.50
N LYS A 126 9.43 -12.46 0.11
CA LYS A 126 9.06 -13.62 0.94
C LYS A 126 8.16 -13.22 2.12
N ALA A 127 8.27 -11.97 2.57
CA ALA A 127 7.43 -11.43 3.61
C ALA A 127 5.97 -11.22 3.12
N ALA A 128 5.74 -10.97 1.82
CA ALA A 128 4.41 -10.90 1.26
C ALA A 128 3.62 -12.21 1.45
N ASN A 129 4.30 -13.36 1.35
CA ASN A 129 3.71 -14.67 1.60
C ASN A 129 3.49 -14.94 3.10
N PHE A 130 4.29 -14.36 3.98
CA PHE A 130 4.17 -14.48 5.43
C PHE A 130 2.99 -13.66 5.96
N ALA A 131 2.66 -12.53 5.35
CA ALA A 131 1.52 -11.69 5.70
C ALA A 131 0.20 -12.48 5.68
N LEU A 132 0.06 -13.44 4.77
CA LEU A 132 -1.12 -14.33 4.68
C LEU A 132 -1.30 -15.23 5.92
N GLN A 133 -0.25 -15.51 6.69
CA GLN A 133 -0.31 -16.31 7.92
C GLN A 133 -0.76 -15.50 9.14
N SER A 134 -0.71 -14.18 9.07
CA SER A 134 -1.02 -13.25 10.17
C SER A 134 -2.46 -12.71 10.13
N GLY A 135 -3.33 -13.22 9.25
CA GLY A 135 -4.67 -12.66 9.03
C GLY A 135 -4.69 -11.44 8.10
N ALA A 136 -3.55 -11.09 7.52
CA ALA A 136 -3.46 -10.12 6.44
C ALA A 136 -3.72 -10.80 5.09
N ARG A 137 -4.31 -10.08 4.14
CA ARG A 137 -4.54 -10.57 2.78
C ARG A 137 -4.39 -9.49 1.74
N TRP A 138 -3.92 -9.90 0.56
CA TRP A 138 -3.91 -9.07 -0.63
C TRP A 138 -5.30 -9.02 -1.24
N CYS A 139 -5.78 -7.81 -1.51
CA CYS A 139 -7.09 -7.57 -2.12
C CYS A 139 -6.92 -6.68 -3.34
N GLU A 140 -7.51 -7.06 -4.47
CA GLU A 140 -7.49 -6.24 -5.67
C GLU A 140 -8.20 -4.91 -5.43
N VAL A 141 -7.50 -3.81 -5.68
CA VAL A 141 -8.01 -2.46 -5.41
C VAL A 141 -9.30 -2.15 -6.17
N SER A 142 -9.45 -2.70 -7.38
CA SER A 142 -10.64 -2.48 -8.23
C SER A 142 -11.89 -3.24 -7.75
N GLU A 143 -11.73 -4.25 -6.89
CA GLU A 143 -12.81 -5.10 -6.40
C GLU A 143 -13.18 -4.79 -4.93
N LEU A 144 -12.54 -3.79 -4.32
CA LEU A 144 -12.80 -3.44 -2.94
C LEU A 144 -14.19 -2.86 -2.74
N GLY A 145 -14.89 -3.41 -1.75
CA GLY A 145 -16.06 -2.82 -1.16
C GLY A 145 -15.73 -1.79 -0.07
N GLU A 146 -16.61 -1.64 0.92
CA GLU A 146 -16.36 -0.77 2.07
C GLU A 146 -15.28 -1.35 2.98
N LEU A 147 -14.46 -0.47 3.52
CA LEU A 147 -13.52 -0.77 4.59
C LEU A 147 -14.04 -0.24 5.93
N ALA A 148 -13.50 -0.79 7.01
CA ALA A 148 -13.75 -0.27 8.36
C ALA A 148 -13.35 1.20 8.47
N PHE A 149 -14.03 1.93 9.32
CA PHE A 149 -13.79 3.35 9.57
C PHE A 149 -13.85 4.20 8.29
N ASP A 150 -12.93 5.13 8.15
CA ASP A 150 -12.70 5.94 6.96
C ASP A 150 -11.53 5.43 6.08
N HIS A 151 -11.12 4.16 6.28
CA HIS A 151 -9.94 3.59 5.61
C HIS A 151 -10.07 3.57 4.08
N MET A 152 -11.28 3.49 3.53
CA MET A 152 -11.48 3.65 2.09
C MET A 152 -11.07 5.05 1.61
N ALA A 153 -11.37 6.10 2.37
CA ALA A 153 -10.96 7.46 2.01
C ALA A 153 -9.43 7.63 2.08
N ILE A 154 -8.79 7.05 3.10
CA ILE A 154 -7.32 7.02 3.25
C ILE A 154 -6.69 6.30 2.05
N LEU A 155 -7.19 5.13 1.65
CA LEU A 155 -6.73 4.37 0.49
C LEU A 155 -6.90 5.16 -0.83
N GLN A 156 -8.03 5.83 -1.02
CA GLN A 156 -8.27 6.65 -2.22
C GLN A 156 -7.26 7.82 -2.32
N GLN A 157 -6.92 8.44 -1.20
CA GLN A 157 -5.87 9.47 -1.18
C GLN A 157 -4.48 8.88 -1.49
N ALA A 158 -4.16 7.69 -0.98
CA ALA A 158 -2.92 6.98 -1.33
C ALA A 158 -2.85 6.70 -2.84
N LEU A 159 -3.93 6.24 -3.45
CA LEU A 159 -4.02 6.03 -4.91
C LEU A 159 -3.83 7.34 -5.69
N HIS A 160 -4.38 8.44 -5.20
CA HIS A 160 -4.18 9.75 -5.83
C HIS A 160 -2.70 10.16 -5.79
N VAL A 161 -2.04 10.02 -4.64
CA VAL A 161 -0.61 10.29 -4.49
C VAL A 161 0.22 9.34 -5.36
N LEU A 162 -0.11 8.05 -5.39
CA LEU A 162 0.56 7.05 -6.23
C LEU A 162 0.47 7.41 -7.72
N ARG A 163 -0.69 7.83 -8.21
CA ARG A 163 -0.90 8.29 -9.60
C ARG A 163 -0.04 9.51 -9.93
N THR A 164 0.01 10.47 -9.03
CA THR A 164 0.84 11.68 -9.19
C THR A 164 2.33 11.33 -9.20
N ASP A 165 2.76 10.52 -8.23
CA ASP A 165 4.16 10.07 -8.15
C ASP A 165 4.58 9.26 -9.38
N LEU A 166 3.68 8.43 -9.94
CA LEU A 166 3.94 7.65 -11.16
C LEU A 166 4.25 8.52 -12.39
N ILE A 167 3.67 9.72 -12.48
CA ILE A 167 3.91 10.67 -13.57
C ILE A 167 5.28 11.36 -13.40
N ILE A 168 5.65 11.68 -12.16
CA ILE A 168 6.81 12.52 -11.84
C ILE A 168 8.05 11.66 -11.55
N LYS A 169 7.89 10.50 -10.96
CA LYS A 169 8.95 9.62 -10.46
C LYS A 169 8.84 8.23 -11.06
N PRO A 170 9.95 7.50 -11.20
CA PRO A 170 9.95 6.13 -11.70
C PRO A 170 9.55 5.11 -10.62
N ILE A 171 8.53 5.39 -9.82
CA ILE A 171 8.12 4.51 -8.71
C ILE A 171 7.56 3.16 -9.16
N ALA A 172 7.13 3.05 -10.43
CA ALA A 172 6.61 1.81 -11.00
C ALA A 172 7.60 0.63 -10.86
N TYR A 173 8.89 0.91 -10.77
CA TYR A 173 9.91 -0.14 -10.68
C TYR A 173 10.01 -0.82 -9.33
N GLU A 174 9.50 -0.20 -8.27
CA GLU A 174 9.40 -0.83 -6.95
C GLU A 174 8.36 -1.97 -6.95
N LEU A 175 7.38 -1.90 -7.85
CA LEU A 175 6.31 -2.90 -8.02
C LEU A 175 6.63 -3.98 -9.08
N LEU A 176 7.72 -3.81 -9.86
CA LEU A 176 8.08 -4.74 -10.91
C LEU A 176 9.27 -5.62 -10.50
N PRO A 177 9.35 -6.85 -11.04
CA PRO A 177 10.55 -7.66 -10.88
C PRO A 177 11.78 -6.95 -11.49
N PRO A 178 13.03 -7.28 -11.07
CA PRO A 178 14.25 -6.68 -11.61
C PRO A 178 14.38 -6.78 -13.12
N LYS A 179 13.79 -7.84 -13.71
CA LYS A 179 13.65 -8.05 -15.13
C LYS A 179 12.18 -8.07 -15.49
N PHE A 180 11.75 -7.16 -16.35
CA PHE A 180 10.35 -7.03 -16.76
C PHE A 180 10.22 -6.81 -18.26
N THR A 181 9.06 -7.11 -18.81
CA THR A 181 8.70 -6.79 -20.20
C THR A 181 8.02 -5.42 -20.28
N LEU A 182 8.07 -4.77 -21.45
CA LEU A 182 7.33 -3.51 -21.65
C LEU A 182 5.81 -3.70 -21.51
N ARG A 183 5.32 -4.93 -21.69
CA ARG A 183 3.90 -5.25 -21.44
C ARG A 183 3.58 -5.17 -19.97
N GLN A 184 4.39 -5.76 -19.08
CA GLN A 184 4.21 -5.68 -17.63
C GLN A 184 4.29 -4.22 -17.15
N LEU A 185 5.27 -3.45 -17.64
CA LEU A 185 5.37 -2.03 -17.31
C LEU A 185 4.13 -1.25 -17.76
N GLN A 186 3.62 -1.51 -18.98
CA GLN A 186 2.40 -0.86 -19.48
C GLN A 186 1.19 -1.25 -18.64
N GLN A 187 1.00 -2.53 -18.33
CA GLN A 187 -0.10 -3.02 -17.50
C GLN A 187 -0.09 -2.36 -16.12
N LEU A 188 1.08 -2.27 -15.48
CA LEU A 188 1.22 -1.60 -14.20
C LEU A 188 0.76 -0.13 -14.27
N HIS A 189 1.21 0.61 -15.30
CA HIS A 189 0.75 2.00 -15.49
C HIS A 189 -0.76 2.07 -15.70
N GLU A 190 -1.33 1.18 -16.53
CA GLU A 190 -2.76 1.14 -16.81
C GLU A 190 -3.59 0.89 -15.54
N VAL A 191 -3.15 -0.05 -14.70
CA VAL A 191 -3.86 -0.39 -13.46
C VAL A 191 -3.81 0.75 -12.44
N ILE A 192 -2.64 1.36 -12.24
CA ILE A 192 -2.50 2.50 -11.31
C ILE A 192 -3.31 3.70 -11.80
N LEU A 193 -3.25 4.01 -13.11
CA LEU A 193 -3.96 5.16 -13.68
C LEU A 193 -5.47 4.91 -13.83
N GLY A 194 -5.91 3.66 -13.81
CA GLY A 194 -7.30 3.27 -14.08
C GLY A 194 -7.72 3.50 -15.53
N ALA A 195 -6.76 3.52 -16.48
CA ALA A 195 -7.01 3.84 -17.88
C ALA A 195 -6.13 3.02 -18.82
N LYS A 196 -6.68 2.64 -19.99
CA LYS A 196 -5.88 1.97 -21.04
C LYS A 196 -4.95 2.95 -21.73
N LEU A 197 -3.74 2.51 -22.00
CA LEU A 197 -2.71 3.29 -22.68
C LEU A 197 -2.50 2.77 -24.11
N ASP A 198 -2.37 3.71 -25.06
CA ASP A 198 -2.00 3.33 -26.42
C ASP A 198 -0.60 2.71 -26.45
N LYS A 199 -0.52 1.50 -26.94
CA LYS A 199 0.70 0.68 -26.95
C LYS A 199 1.86 1.32 -27.69
N ARG A 200 1.57 2.01 -28.82
CA ARG A 200 2.61 2.64 -29.66
C ARG A 200 3.18 3.87 -28.95
N ASN A 201 2.30 4.72 -28.43
CA ASN A 201 2.69 5.93 -27.69
C ASN A 201 3.42 5.60 -26.41
N PHE A 202 2.97 4.58 -25.67
CA PHE A 202 3.64 4.12 -24.46
C PHE A 202 5.07 3.64 -24.77
N ARG A 203 5.26 2.82 -25.80
CA ARG A 203 6.58 2.36 -26.22
C ARG A 203 7.48 3.50 -26.67
N LYS A 204 6.96 4.49 -27.40
CA LYS A 204 7.69 5.70 -27.78
C LYS A 204 8.15 6.48 -26.56
N LYS A 205 7.27 6.65 -25.57
CA LYS A 205 7.61 7.32 -24.30
C LYS A 205 8.72 6.56 -23.55
N VAL A 206 8.61 5.25 -23.42
CA VAL A 206 9.62 4.41 -22.74
C VAL A 206 10.96 4.43 -23.47
N ALA A 207 10.97 4.44 -24.81
CA ALA A 207 12.21 4.54 -25.61
C ALA A 207 12.99 5.84 -25.34
N GLY A 208 12.32 6.90 -24.89
CA GLY A 208 12.94 8.16 -24.46
C GLY A 208 13.45 8.13 -23.01
N MET A 209 13.32 7.03 -22.28
CA MET A 209 13.76 6.89 -20.89
C MET A 209 15.10 6.15 -20.82
N PRO A 210 16.25 6.84 -20.67
CA PRO A 210 17.58 6.21 -20.74
C PRO A 210 17.84 5.22 -19.60
N TYR A 211 17.10 5.33 -18.52
CA TYR A 211 17.20 4.46 -17.36
C TYR A 211 16.42 3.13 -17.48
N ILE A 212 15.67 2.93 -18.58
CA ILE A 212 15.07 1.64 -18.93
C ILE A 212 15.95 0.98 -19.96
N THR A 213 16.76 0.05 -19.51
CA THR A 213 17.77 -0.58 -20.37
C THR A 213 17.32 -1.97 -20.83
N PRO A 214 17.42 -2.27 -22.13
CA PRO A 214 17.11 -3.61 -22.63
C PRO A 214 18.17 -4.61 -22.15
N ILE A 215 17.72 -5.80 -21.76
CA ILE A 215 18.59 -6.93 -21.40
C ILE A 215 18.70 -7.86 -22.63
N ASN A 216 19.85 -8.55 -22.78
CA ASN A 216 20.03 -9.53 -23.84
C ASN A 216 19.38 -10.90 -23.50
N GLU A 217 18.17 -10.83 -22.94
CA GLU A 217 17.36 -11.99 -22.56
C GLU A 217 15.92 -11.79 -23.09
N LYS A 218 15.26 -12.92 -23.39
CA LYS A 218 13.86 -12.97 -23.81
C LYS A 218 13.11 -13.96 -22.95
N GLN A 219 11.79 -13.85 -22.94
CA GLN A 219 10.92 -14.84 -22.30
C GLN A 219 11.20 -16.23 -22.92
N VAL A 220 11.16 -17.26 -22.07
CA VAL A 220 11.23 -18.67 -22.46
C VAL A 220 9.89 -19.33 -22.10
N ASP A 221 9.61 -20.46 -22.72
CA ASP A 221 8.42 -21.30 -22.44
C ASP A 221 7.07 -20.55 -22.55
N VAL A 222 6.97 -19.65 -23.53
CA VAL A 222 5.74 -18.89 -23.82
C VAL A 222 5.15 -19.32 -25.17
N SER A 223 3.81 -19.42 -25.25
CA SER A 223 3.07 -19.81 -26.46
C SER A 223 3.02 -18.72 -27.54
N HIS A 224 3.49 -17.51 -27.23
CA HIS A 224 3.50 -16.37 -28.14
C HIS A 224 4.95 -15.96 -28.46
N LYS A 225 5.14 -14.99 -29.37
CA LYS A 225 6.47 -14.46 -29.69
C LYS A 225 7.15 -13.95 -28.42
N PRO A 226 8.33 -14.50 -28.03
CA PRO A 226 9.04 -14.13 -26.83
C PRO A 226 9.34 -12.64 -26.74
N ALA A 227 8.92 -11.98 -25.68
CA ALA A 227 9.21 -10.58 -25.42
C ALA A 227 10.62 -10.41 -24.85
N ARG A 228 11.26 -9.29 -25.20
CA ARG A 228 12.55 -8.89 -24.64
C ARG A 228 12.35 -8.36 -23.22
N TYR A 229 13.29 -8.68 -22.32
CA TYR A 229 13.34 -8.13 -20.99
C TYR A 229 14.06 -6.79 -20.94
N PHE A 230 13.69 -6.00 -19.95
CA PHE A 230 14.26 -4.70 -19.60
C PHE A 230 14.54 -4.67 -18.09
N SER A 231 15.45 -3.78 -17.68
CA SER A 231 15.72 -3.49 -16.28
C SER A 231 15.72 -1.98 -16.03
N PHE A 232 15.46 -1.60 -14.78
CA PHE A 232 15.60 -0.22 -14.33
C PHE A 232 17.01 0.04 -13.82
N ASN A 233 17.67 1.08 -14.38
CA ASN A 233 19.00 1.48 -13.96
C ASN A 233 18.94 2.73 -13.07
N ARG A 234 18.96 2.53 -11.75
CA ARG A 234 18.86 3.60 -10.76
C ARG A 234 20.01 4.64 -10.88
N LYS A 235 21.22 4.20 -11.24
CA LYS A 235 22.37 5.13 -11.42
C LYS A 235 22.14 6.08 -12.58
N ILE A 236 21.66 5.56 -13.71
CA ILE A 236 21.34 6.38 -14.90
C ILE A 236 20.18 7.32 -14.57
N TYR A 237 19.14 6.87 -13.85
CA TYR A 237 18.04 7.73 -13.43
C TYR A 237 18.51 8.92 -12.57
N ILE A 238 19.31 8.65 -11.54
CA ILE A 238 19.86 9.72 -10.67
C ILE A 238 20.69 10.72 -11.48
N LYS A 239 21.52 10.24 -12.41
CA LYS A 239 22.31 11.09 -13.29
C LYS A 239 21.43 11.97 -14.19
N SER A 240 20.43 11.38 -14.86
CA SER A 240 19.52 12.11 -15.76
C SER A 240 18.72 13.21 -15.04
N LYS A 241 18.44 13.04 -13.73
CA LYS A 241 17.78 14.07 -12.93
C LYS A 241 18.71 15.22 -12.59
N LYS A 242 20.00 14.97 -12.35
CA LYS A 242 20.99 16.03 -12.10
C LYS A 242 21.27 16.87 -13.34
N ASP A 243 21.24 16.24 -14.52
CA ASP A 243 21.48 16.92 -15.81
C ASP A 243 20.26 17.74 -16.28
N SER A 244 19.11 17.62 -15.59
CA SER A 244 17.84 18.31 -15.91
C SER A 244 17.55 19.51 -14.99
N LEU A 245 18.41 19.79 -14.01
CA LEU A 245 18.41 20.93 -13.10
C LEU A 245 19.43 21.96 -13.52
#